data_0563023bfc0d13538866e7d94f1219af
#
_entry.id   0563023bfc0d13538866e7d94f1219af
#
_cell.length_a   1.000
_cell.length_b   1.000
_cell.length_c   1.000
_cell.angle_alpha   90.00
_cell.angle_beta   90.00
_cell.angle_gamma   90.00
#
_symmetry.space_group_name_H-M   'P 1'
#
loop_
_entity.id
_entity.type
_entity.pdbx_description
1 polymer ?
#
loop_
_entity_poly.entity_id
_entity_poly.type
_entity_poly.pdbx_seq_one_letter_code
_entity_poly.pdbx_strand_id
1 'polypeptide(L)'
;MYRVKVILLVLVLCVVSLGAERGEPHQEELDFSEAGFVQMHTTAYILNGTTANGGTTRPGICASSIDHIGDIAIVYTLDGNYLGMYECTDTGAEGGGVRAGTVLDVWRKNRTQATTYMRITNGRVWVKWVRGNG
;
A
#
# COMPACT_ATOMS: atom_id res chain seq x y z
N MET A 1 5.65 -7.23 18.08
CA MET A 1 5.12 -5.87 17.78
C MET A 1 6.18 -5.16 16.96
N TYR A 2 5.96 -5.00 15.69
CA TYR A 2 6.90 -4.33 14.80
C TYR A 2 6.61 -2.84 14.80
N ARG A 3 7.51 -2.05 15.37
CA ARG A 3 7.45 -0.59 15.33
C ARG A 3 8.23 -0.11 14.11
N VAL A 4 7.54 0.50 13.20
CA VAL A 4 8.16 1.05 11.99
C VAL A 4 8.35 2.55 12.17
N LYS A 5 9.58 3.02 12.02
CA LYS A 5 9.88 4.45 12.09
C LYS A 5 9.50 5.11 10.77
N VAL A 6 8.37 5.78 10.76
CA VAL A 6 8.02 6.68 9.65
C VAL A 6 8.54 8.06 10.00
N ILE A 7 9.49 8.56 9.22
CA ILE A 7 9.92 9.94 9.31
C ILE A 7 8.86 10.77 8.60
N LEU A 8 7.86 11.21 9.34
CA LEU A 8 6.95 12.24 8.87
C LEU A 8 7.68 13.58 9.01
N LEU A 9 8.25 14.05 7.90
CA LEU A 9 8.80 15.40 7.85
C LEU A 9 7.64 16.39 7.87
N VAL A 10 7.15 16.71 9.06
CA VAL A 10 6.27 17.86 9.25
C VAL A 10 7.15 19.10 9.13
N LEU A 11 7.06 19.77 8.00
CA LEU A 11 7.59 21.12 7.84
C LEU A 11 6.77 22.03 8.76
N VAL A 12 7.16 22.10 10.03
CA VAL A 12 6.67 23.14 10.93
C VAL A 12 7.34 24.44 10.48
N LEU A 13 6.55 25.30 9.89
CA LEU A 13 6.95 26.70 9.71
C LEU A 13 7.18 27.26 11.13
N CYS A 14 8.44 27.29 11.55
CA CYS A 14 8.83 27.96 12.78
C CYS A 14 8.53 29.45 12.65
N VAL A 15 7.43 29.88 13.25
CA VAL A 15 7.33 31.27 13.69
C VAL A 15 8.32 31.38 14.86
N VAL A 16 9.43 32.05 14.63
CA VAL A 16 10.45 32.31 15.64
C VAL A 16 9.86 33.24 16.68
N SER A 17 9.35 32.69 17.79
CA SER A 17 9.19 33.45 19.00
C SER A 17 10.47 33.26 19.82
N LEU A 18 11.17 34.36 20.09
CA LEU A 18 12.31 34.42 20.98
C LEU A 18 11.90 33.90 22.37
N GLY A 19 12.46 32.76 22.80
CA GLY A 19 12.28 32.21 24.15
C GLY A 19 11.74 30.78 24.23
N ALA A 20 11.55 30.07 23.12
CA ALA A 20 11.16 28.67 23.16
C ALA A 20 12.37 27.78 23.45
N GLU A 21 12.28 26.98 24.52
CA GLU A 21 13.17 25.85 24.74
C GLU A 21 13.14 24.97 23.48
N ARG A 22 14.32 24.56 23.00
CA ARG A 22 14.44 23.60 21.92
C ARG A 22 13.97 22.22 22.42
N GLY A 23 12.66 21.98 22.33
CA GLY A 23 12.16 20.62 22.37
C GLY A 23 12.63 19.91 21.10
N GLU A 24 13.32 18.77 21.24
CA GLU A 24 13.56 17.92 20.09
C GLU A 24 12.19 17.58 19.46
N PRO A 25 12.07 17.62 18.12
CA PRO A 25 10.84 17.22 17.48
C PRO A 25 10.58 15.76 17.84
N HIS A 26 9.54 15.51 18.63
CA HIS A 26 9.06 14.18 18.86
C HIS A 26 8.63 13.61 17.50
N GLN A 27 9.42 12.69 16.96
CA GLN A 27 8.98 11.88 15.84
C GLN A 27 7.91 10.94 16.37
N GLU A 28 6.65 11.25 16.09
CA GLU A 28 5.58 10.30 16.32
C GLU A 28 5.80 9.11 15.38
N GLU A 29 6.09 7.97 15.97
CA GLU A 29 6.17 6.70 15.24
C GLU A 29 4.75 6.30 14.88
N LEU A 30 4.46 6.18 13.57
CA LEU A 30 3.15 5.75 13.09
C LEU A 30 2.94 4.27 13.43
N ASP A 31 1.94 3.99 14.26
CA ASP A 31 1.46 2.63 14.47
C ASP A 31 0.48 2.26 13.35
N PHE A 32 0.95 1.46 12.39
CA PHE A 32 0.15 1.04 11.25
C PHE A 32 -1.09 0.25 11.64
N SER A 33 -1.00 -0.59 12.68
CA SER A 33 -2.14 -1.37 13.16
C SER A 33 -3.23 -0.47 13.75
N GLU A 34 -2.85 0.50 14.58
CA GLU A 34 -3.81 1.47 15.14
C GLU A 34 -4.41 2.38 14.06
N ALA A 35 -3.66 2.69 13.02
CA ALA A 35 -4.13 3.47 11.88
C ALA A 35 -5.06 2.67 10.93
N GLY A 36 -5.32 1.39 11.20
CA GLY A 36 -6.22 0.54 10.43
C GLY A 36 -5.57 -0.19 9.26
N PHE A 37 -4.24 -0.27 9.24
CA PHE A 37 -3.51 -1.09 8.27
C PHE A 37 -3.42 -2.54 8.75
N VAL A 38 -3.43 -3.45 7.79
CA VAL A 38 -3.19 -4.88 8.00
C VAL A 38 -1.97 -5.32 7.21
N GLN A 39 -1.24 -6.29 7.72
CA GLN A 39 -0.16 -6.91 6.96
C GLN A 39 -0.73 -7.91 5.97
N MET A 40 -0.26 -7.84 4.72
CA MET A 40 -0.61 -8.79 3.68
C MET A 40 0.65 -9.29 2.98
N HIS A 41 0.57 -10.52 2.47
CA HIS A 41 1.51 -10.93 1.43
C HIS A 41 1.24 -10.11 0.16
N THR A 42 2.26 -9.88 -0.63
CA THR A 42 2.11 -9.15 -1.89
C THR A 42 2.89 -9.83 -3.00
N THR A 43 2.34 -9.74 -4.18
CA THR A 43 2.96 -10.17 -5.43
C THR A 43 2.80 -9.07 -6.48
N ALA A 44 3.45 -9.22 -7.61
CA ALA A 44 3.28 -8.34 -8.75
C ALA A 44 3.01 -9.16 -10.02
N TYR A 45 2.10 -8.68 -10.86
CA TYR A 45 1.80 -9.30 -12.15
C TYR A 45 1.94 -8.31 -13.29
N ILE A 46 2.22 -8.83 -14.47
CA ILE A 46 2.50 -8.04 -15.68
C ILE A 46 1.60 -8.39 -16.87
N LEU A 47 0.64 -9.27 -16.66
CA LEU A 47 -0.29 -9.68 -17.72
C LEU A 47 -1.18 -8.51 -18.15
N ASN A 48 -1.34 -8.35 -19.43
CA ASN A 48 -2.27 -7.40 -20.01
C ASN A 48 -3.58 -8.10 -20.33
N GLY A 49 -4.68 -7.41 -20.10
CA GLY A 49 -5.98 -7.97 -20.44
C GLY A 49 -7.14 -7.22 -19.80
N THR A 50 -8.30 -7.87 -19.85
CA THR A 50 -9.52 -7.39 -19.21
C THR A 50 -9.51 -7.80 -17.74
N THR A 51 -9.81 -6.86 -16.85
CA THR A 51 -9.94 -7.09 -15.42
C THR A 51 -11.35 -7.55 -15.04
N ALA A 52 -11.54 -8.06 -13.84
CA ALA A 52 -12.84 -8.58 -13.39
C ALA A 52 -13.94 -7.52 -13.37
N ASN A 53 -13.61 -6.24 -13.19
CA ASN A 53 -14.57 -5.13 -13.26
C ASN A 53 -14.90 -4.68 -14.69
N GLY A 54 -14.36 -5.34 -15.71
CA GLY A 54 -14.60 -5.03 -17.14
C GLY A 54 -13.65 -3.99 -17.74
N GLY A 55 -12.74 -3.43 -16.96
CA GLY A 55 -11.69 -2.52 -17.43
C GLY A 55 -10.50 -3.24 -18.07
N THR A 56 -9.43 -2.50 -18.28
CA THR A 56 -8.16 -3.03 -18.79
C THR A 56 -7.04 -2.82 -17.77
N THR A 57 -6.02 -3.67 -17.83
CA THR A 57 -4.83 -3.51 -16.98
C THR A 57 -4.11 -2.21 -17.28
N ARG A 58 -3.71 -1.50 -16.23
CA ARG A 58 -3.07 -0.20 -16.28
C ARG A 58 -2.28 0.07 -14.99
N PRO A 59 -1.40 1.08 -14.95
CA PRO A 59 -0.79 1.52 -13.70
C PRO A 59 -1.83 1.92 -12.65
N GLY A 60 -1.54 1.64 -11.38
CA GLY A 60 -2.38 2.03 -10.26
C GLY A 60 -3.54 1.07 -9.95
N ILE A 61 -3.49 -0.16 -10.44
CA ILE A 61 -4.48 -1.20 -10.12
C ILE A 61 -3.85 -2.37 -9.37
N CYS A 62 -4.71 -3.10 -8.67
CA CYS A 62 -4.37 -4.35 -8.01
C CYS A 62 -5.49 -5.38 -8.15
N ALA A 63 -5.15 -6.62 -7.82
CA ALA A 63 -6.08 -7.72 -7.63
C ALA A 63 -6.11 -8.15 -6.16
N SER A 64 -7.28 -8.48 -5.68
CA SER A 64 -7.50 -8.98 -4.32
C SER A 64 -8.79 -9.81 -4.26
N SER A 65 -9.39 -9.93 -3.08
CA SER A 65 -10.70 -10.53 -2.91
C SER A 65 -11.78 -9.79 -3.72
N ILE A 66 -12.77 -10.51 -4.18
CA ILE A 66 -13.91 -9.94 -4.90
C ILE A 66 -14.64 -8.86 -4.08
N ASP A 67 -14.63 -8.97 -2.76
CA ASP A 67 -15.26 -8.01 -1.86
C ASP A 67 -14.60 -6.62 -1.90
N HIS A 68 -13.37 -6.53 -2.39
CA HIS A 68 -12.63 -5.29 -2.52
C HIS A 68 -12.68 -4.66 -3.91
N ILE A 69 -13.36 -5.27 -4.88
CA ILE A 69 -13.50 -4.66 -6.21
C ILE A 69 -14.17 -3.28 -6.09
N GLY A 70 -13.50 -2.25 -6.58
CA GLY A 70 -13.90 -0.84 -6.45
C GLY A 70 -13.28 -0.12 -5.26
N ASP A 71 -12.69 -0.82 -4.31
CA ASP A 71 -11.96 -0.24 -3.19
C ASP A 71 -10.54 0.17 -3.57
N ILE A 72 -9.94 1.02 -2.76
CA ILE A 72 -8.57 1.50 -2.93
C ILE A 72 -7.69 0.93 -1.81
N ALA A 73 -6.59 0.30 -2.19
CA ALA A 73 -5.55 -0.14 -1.28
C ALA A 73 -4.49 0.95 -1.11
N ILE A 74 -4.30 1.44 0.09
CA ILE A 74 -3.18 2.31 0.46
C ILE A 74 -2.06 1.39 0.96
N VAL A 75 -0.88 1.46 0.35
CA VAL A 75 0.18 0.48 0.54
C VAL A 75 1.47 1.11 1.00
N TYR A 76 2.04 0.53 2.05
CA TYR A 76 3.36 0.87 2.60
C TYR A 76 4.22 -0.38 2.72
N THR A 77 5.54 -0.21 2.61
CA THR A 77 6.48 -1.28 3.00
C THR A 77 6.39 -1.54 4.51
N LEU A 78 6.89 -2.68 4.98
CA LEU A 78 6.88 -2.98 6.43
C LEU A 78 7.71 -1.98 7.25
N ASP A 79 8.73 -1.38 6.65
CA ASP A 79 9.55 -0.34 7.29
C ASP A 79 9.01 1.09 7.09
N GLY A 80 7.81 1.24 6.52
CA GLY A 80 7.05 2.47 6.53
C GLY A 80 7.21 3.39 5.34
N ASN A 81 7.77 2.92 4.22
CA ASN A 81 7.85 3.69 2.99
C ASN A 81 6.54 3.58 2.19
N TYR A 82 5.99 4.73 1.82
CA TYR A 82 4.79 4.77 1.00
C TYR A 82 5.06 4.24 -0.42
N LEU A 83 4.24 3.29 -0.86
CA LEU A 83 4.35 2.68 -2.19
C LEU A 83 3.31 3.18 -3.19
N GLY A 84 2.15 3.57 -2.73
CA GLY A 84 1.09 4.09 -3.59
C GLY A 84 -0.31 3.71 -3.15
N MET A 85 -1.28 4.17 -3.94
CA MET A 85 -2.68 3.77 -3.87
C MET A 85 -3.03 2.98 -5.12
N TYR A 86 -3.74 1.87 -4.94
CA TYR A 86 -4.10 0.96 -6.01
C TYR A 86 -5.59 0.68 -5.97
N GLU A 87 -6.28 0.93 -7.07
CA GLU A 87 -7.68 0.55 -7.21
C GLU A 87 -7.79 -0.97 -7.41
N CYS A 88 -8.60 -1.63 -6.62
CA CYS A 88 -8.88 -3.05 -6.81
C CYS A 88 -9.85 -3.24 -7.96
N THR A 89 -9.36 -3.74 -9.09
CA THR A 89 -10.15 -3.94 -10.31
C THR A 89 -10.27 -5.40 -10.71
N ASP A 90 -9.55 -6.26 -10.04
CA ASP A 90 -9.43 -7.65 -10.42
C ASP A 90 -9.38 -8.58 -9.20
N THR A 91 -9.55 -9.86 -9.45
CA THR A 91 -9.44 -10.91 -8.45
C THR A 91 -8.58 -12.04 -8.99
N GLY A 92 -8.04 -12.85 -8.10
CA GLY A 92 -7.21 -14.00 -8.47
C GLY A 92 -8.00 -15.23 -8.88
N ALA A 93 -7.29 -16.27 -9.26
CA ALA A 93 -7.84 -17.56 -9.58
C ALA A 93 -8.56 -18.21 -8.37
N GLU A 94 -9.53 -19.05 -8.64
CA GLU A 94 -10.21 -19.84 -7.60
C GLU A 94 -9.20 -20.64 -6.78
N GLY A 95 -9.41 -20.65 -5.46
CA GLY A 95 -8.53 -21.34 -4.50
C GLY A 95 -7.19 -20.65 -4.25
N GLY A 96 -6.89 -19.55 -4.91
CA GLY A 96 -5.65 -18.77 -4.71
C GLY A 96 -5.75 -17.75 -3.60
N GLY A 97 -4.58 -17.33 -3.07
CA GLY A 97 -4.48 -16.37 -1.97
C GLY A 97 -4.97 -14.98 -2.32
N VAL A 98 -4.85 -14.56 -3.58
CA VAL A 98 -5.38 -13.25 -4.05
C VAL A 98 -6.89 -13.21 -3.88
N ARG A 99 -7.61 -14.18 -4.42
CA ARG A 99 -9.07 -14.27 -4.28
C ARG A 99 -9.53 -14.46 -2.83
N ALA A 100 -8.75 -15.18 -2.04
CA ALA A 100 -9.01 -15.37 -0.61
C ALA A 100 -8.78 -14.10 0.22
N GLY A 101 -8.14 -13.08 -0.35
CA GLY A 101 -7.87 -11.81 0.33
C GLY A 101 -6.62 -11.82 1.24
N THR A 102 -5.77 -12.83 1.13
CA THR A 102 -4.52 -12.92 1.89
C THR A 102 -3.32 -12.35 1.14
N VAL A 103 -3.44 -12.16 -0.16
CA VAL A 103 -2.39 -11.64 -1.04
C VAL A 103 -2.92 -10.45 -1.83
N LEU A 104 -2.17 -9.35 -1.80
CA LEU A 104 -2.37 -8.20 -2.67
C LEU A 104 -1.47 -8.36 -3.90
N ASP A 105 -2.05 -8.44 -5.09
CA ASP A 105 -1.32 -8.58 -6.34
C ASP A 105 -1.37 -7.26 -7.13
N VAL A 106 -0.21 -6.63 -7.30
CA VAL A 106 -0.11 -5.29 -7.88
C VAL A 106 0.33 -5.40 -9.34
N TRP A 107 -0.41 -4.74 -10.24
CA TRP A 107 -0.03 -4.70 -11.65
C TRP A 107 1.20 -3.81 -11.86
N ARG A 108 2.13 -4.31 -12.68
CA ARG A 108 3.32 -3.60 -13.13
C ARG A 108 3.45 -3.68 -14.64
N LYS A 109 4.01 -2.65 -15.24
CA LYS A 109 4.11 -2.51 -16.69
C LYS A 109 5.01 -3.56 -17.32
N ASN A 110 6.06 -3.96 -16.63
CA ASN A 110 7.06 -4.89 -17.14
C ASN A 110 7.75 -5.67 -16.03
N ARG A 111 8.54 -6.66 -16.43
CA ARG A 111 9.26 -7.53 -15.48
C ARG A 111 10.22 -6.76 -14.56
N THR A 112 10.90 -5.76 -15.06
CA THR A 112 11.83 -4.94 -14.25
C THR A 112 11.11 -4.24 -13.13
N GLN A 113 9.97 -3.62 -13.40
CA GLN A 113 9.14 -2.97 -12.38
C GLN A 113 8.57 -3.98 -11.38
N ALA A 114 8.11 -5.14 -11.85
CA ALA A 114 7.61 -6.21 -10.98
C ALA A 114 8.70 -6.73 -10.06
N THR A 115 9.89 -7.01 -10.57
CA THR A 115 11.03 -7.46 -9.77
C THR A 115 11.47 -6.41 -8.76
N THR A 116 11.50 -5.14 -9.14
CA THR A 116 11.81 -4.03 -8.22
C THR A 116 10.80 -3.94 -7.08
N TYR A 117 9.51 -4.04 -7.39
CA TYR A 117 8.45 -4.05 -6.38
C TYR A 117 8.62 -5.21 -5.40
N MET A 118 8.86 -6.42 -5.88
CA MET A 118 9.06 -7.61 -5.04
C MET A 118 10.31 -7.49 -4.17
N ARG A 119 11.37 -6.89 -4.68
CA ARG A 119 12.61 -6.64 -3.92
C ARG A 119 12.40 -5.61 -2.82
N ILE A 120 11.70 -4.49 -3.11
CA ILE A 120 11.43 -3.43 -2.15
C ILE A 120 10.53 -3.92 -1.02
N THR A 121 9.50 -4.71 -1.36
CA THR A 121 8.51 -5.19 -0.39
C THR A 121 8.94 -6.46 0.34
N ASN A 122 9.88 -7.21 -0.22
CA ASN A 122 10.21 -8.56 0.25
C ASN A 122 8.96 -9.45 0.41
N GLY A 123 7.94 -9.24 -0.42
CA GLY A 123 6.71 -10.01 -0.45
C GLY A 123 5.70 -9.73 0.66
N ARG A 124 5.89 -8.67 1.46
CA ARG A 124 4.95 -8.24 2.50
C ARG A 124 4.81 -6.73 2.56
N VAL A 125 3.59 -6.28 2.84
CA VAL A 125 3.23 -4.86 2.88
C VAL A 125 2.20 -4.58 3.97
N TRP A 126 2.11 -3.31 4.37
CA TRP A 126 0.96 -2.78 5.09
C TRP A 126 -0.08 -2.29 4.09
N VAL A 127 -1.32 -2.67 4.29
CA VAL A 127 -2.45 -2.29 3.43
C VAL A 127 -3.58 -1.73 4.27
N LYS A 128 -4.10 -0.58 3.85
CA LYS A 128 -5.36 -0.05 4.35
C LYS A 128 -6.35 0.05 3.20
N TRP A 129 -7.49 -0.60 3.35
CA TRP A 129 -8.57 -0.53 2.39
C TRP A 129 -9.45 0.70 2.65
N VAL A 130 -9.69 1.47 1.61
CA VAL A 130 -10.61 2.60 1.61
C VAL A 130 -11.70 2.31 0.58
N ARG A 131 -12.94 2.47 0.96
CA ARG A 131 -14.05 2.27 0.03
C ARG A 131 -13.98 3.28 -1.10
N GLY A 132 -14.02 2.78 -2.33
CA GLY A 132 -14.18 3.60 -3.51
C GLY A 132 -15.58 4.22 -3.53
N ASN A 133 -15.69 5.41 -4.11
CA ASN A 133 -16.97 5.99 -4.42
C ASN A 133 -17.56 5.20 -5.60
N GLY A 134 -18.36 4.23 -5.26
CA GLY A 134 -19.14 3.49 -6.24
C GLY A 134 -20.30 4.31 -6.77
#